data_77f59a2dd1e313345fc1523f02e79ad2
#
_entry.id   77f59a2dd1e313345fc1523f02e79ad2
#
_cell.length_a   1.000
_cell.length_b   1.000
_cell.length_c   1.000
_cell.angle_alpha   90.00
_cell.angle_beta   90.00
_cell.angle_gamma   90.00
#
_symmetry.space_group_name_H-M   'P 1'
#
loop_
_entity.id
_entity.type
_entity.pdbx_description
1 polymer ?
#
loop_
_entity_poly.entity_id
_entity_poly.type
_entity_poly.pdbx_seq_one_letter_code
_entity_poly.pdbx_strand_id
1 'polypeptide(L)'
;MDKTIFSYQTILYERYKTDKYTILKNLSQRLEMCGYVTSSFLDGVLKREMMGSTEVGNGIVLTHGFHEHVLKTQFAFCKCKVPILWNKEYVDFIVVLAIEKKDAKDVMKMSWLYKMLVDKKVIDEISKCEDEKSIYEILTRESHK
;
A
#
# COMPACT_ATOMS: atom_id res chain seq x y z
N MET A 1 9.64 -13.37 9.15
CA MET A 1 8.61 -12.53 8.52
C MET A 1 7.76 -13.39 7.59
N ASP A 2 6.47 -13.25 7.65
CA ASP A 2 5.56 -13.98 6.76
C ASP A 2 5.67 -13.41 5.34
N LYS A 3 6.12 -14.23 4.39
CA LYS A 3 6.32 -13.82 3.00
C LYS A 3 5.01 -13.67 2.23
N THR A 4 3.86 -13.97 2.85
CA THR A 4 2.56 -13.96 2.18
C THR A 4 1.79 -12.66 2.34
N ILE A 5 2.34 -11.63 3.01
CA ILE A 5 1.62 -10.38 3.24
C ILE A 5 1.65 -9.40 2.06
N PHE A 6 2.36 -9.73 1.01
CA PHE A 6 2.24 -9.05 -0.29
C PHE A 6 2.62 -10.02 -1.40
N SER A 7 2.22 -9.70 -2.62
CA SER A 7 2.52 -10.52 -3.78
C SER A 7 2.77 -9.62 -5.00
N TYR A 8 3.26 -10.19 -6.07
CA TYR A 8 3.44 -9.45 -7.32
C TYR A 8 2.12 -8.83 -7.79
N GLN A 9 1.00 -9.56 -7.63
CA GLN A 9 -0.32 -9.10 -8.07
C GLN A 9 -0.86 -7.90 -7.27
N THR A 10 -0.32 -7.64 -6.08
CA THR A 10 -0.75 -6.50 -5.26
C THR A 10 0.16 -5.28 -5.41
N ILE A 11 1.03 -5.28 -6.43
CA ILE A 11 1.92 -4.17 -6.74
C ILE A 11 1.51 -3.56 -8.08
N LEU A 12 1.37 -2.24 -8.09
CA LEU A 12 0.98 -1.46 -9.26
C LEU A 12 2.03 -0.37 -9.51
N TYR A 13 2.50 -0.28 -10.75
CA TYR A 13 3.21 0.90 -11.22
C TYR A 13 2.28 1.68 -12.14
N GLU A 14 1.86 2.87 -11.71
CA GLU A 14 0.94 3.71 -12.48
C GLU A 14 1.72 4.71 -13.32
N ARG A 15 1.67 4.53 -14.64
CA ARG A 15 2.45 5.33 -15.59
C ARG A 15 1.79 6.66 -15.95
N TYR A 16 0.46 6.73 -15.80
CA TYR A 16 -0.31 7.88 -16.27
C TYR A 16 -0.81 8.71 -15.11
N LYS A 17 -1.11 9.97 -15.40
CA LYS A 17 -1.73 10.84 -14.41
C LYS A 17 -3.07 10.24 -13.97
N THR A 18 -3.30 10.23 -12.67
CA THR A 18 -4.50 9.65 -12.07
C THR A 18 -4.86 10.45 -10.81
N ASP A 19 -5.79 9.92 -10.03
CA ASP A 19 -6.25 10.57 -8.82
C ASP A 19 -6.36 9.57 -7.66
N LYS A 20 -6.55 10.12 -6.47
CA LYS A 20 -6.65 9.38 -5.23
C LYS A 20 -7.69 8.27 -5.28
N TYR A 21 -8.91 8.58 -5.73
CA TYR A 21 -9.99 7.60 -5.76
C TYR A 21 -9.67 6.44 -6.71
N THR A 22 -9.16 6.75 -7.89
CA THR A 22 -8.82 5.73 -8.91
C THR A 22 -7.75 4.78 -8.39
N ILE A 23 -6.72 5.28 -7.72
CA ILE A 23 -5.67 4.43 -7.13
C ILE A 23 -6.24 3.55 -6.03
N LEU A 24 -7.01 4.09 -5.11
CA LEU A 24 -7.59 3.31 -4.02
C LEU A 24 -8.52 2.23 -4.53
N LYS A 25 -9.33 2.54 -5.55
CA LYS A 25 -10.22 1.59 -6.20
C LYS A 25 -9.41 0.47 -6.86
N ASN A 26 -8.36 0.81 -7.60
CA ASN A 26 -7.53 -0.16 -8.28
C ASN A 26 -6.87 -1.12 -7.29
N LEU A 27 -6.24 -0.61 -6.23
CA LEU A 27 -5.56 -1.44 -5.24
C LEU A 27 -6.56 -2.33 -4.49
N SER A 28 -7.72 -1.80 -4.12
CA SER A 28 -8.76 -2.56 -3.45
C SER A 28 -9.31 -3.68 -4.33
N GLN A 29 -9.51 -3.41 -5.63
CA GLN A 29 -9.97 -4.42 -6.58
C GLN A 29 -8.93 -5.53 -6.76
N ARG A 30 -7.65 -5.20 -6.78
CA ARG A 30 -6.59 -6.21 -6.87
C ARG A 30 -6.61 -7.14 -5.65
N LEU A 31 -6.77 -6.57 -4.46
CA LEU A 31 -6.90 -7.35 -3.23
C LEU A 31 -8.13 -8.25 -3.25
N GLU A 32 -9.24 -7.74 -3.75
CA GLU A 32 -10.49 -8.51 -3.87
C GLU A 32 -10.35 -9.64 -4.88
N MET A 33 -9.79 -9.38 -6.05
CA MET A 33 -9.60 -10.38 -7.10
C MET A 33 -8.69 -11.51 -6.65
N CYS A 34 -7.73 -11.22 -5.76
CA CYS A 34 -6.83 -12.23 -5.19
C CYS A 34 -7.44 -12.97 -4.00
N GLY A 35 -8.67 -12.62 -3.59
CA GLY A 35 -9.35 -13.29 -2.49
C GLY A 35 -8.96 -12.82 -1.10
N TYR A 36 -8.32 -11.66 -0.98
CA TYR A 36 -7.81 -11.16 0.31
C TYR A 36 -8.80 -10.28 1.04
N VAL A 37 -9.74 -9.67 0.33
CA VAL A 37 -10.75 -8.78 0.92
C VAL A 37 -12.10 -9.01 0.25
N THR A 38 -13.18 -8.53 0.90
CA THR A 38 -14.51 -8.53 0.32
C THR A 38 -14.72 -7.29 -0.56
N SER A 39 -15.83 -7.25 -1.30
CA SER A 39 -16.18 -6.11 -2.15
C SER A 39 -16.44 -4.82 -1.34
N SER A 40 -16.68 -4.93 -0.03
CA SER A 40 -16.91 -3.78 0.83
C SER A 40 -15.64 -3.11 1.33
N PHE A 41 -14.46 -3.70 1.05
CA PHE A 41 -13.19 -3.19 1.56
C PHE A 41 -12.92 -1.75 1.11
N LEU A 42 -13.19 -1.44 -0.16
CA LEU A 42 -12.99 -0.09 -0.69
C LEU A 42 -13.78 0.96 0.10
N ASP A 43 -15.03 0.65 0.44
CA ASP A 43 -15.85 1.60 1.22
C ASP A 43 -15.21 1.92 2.56
N GLY A 44 -14.61 0.92 3.21
CA GLY A 44 -13.89 1.13 4.47
C GLY A 44 -12.66 2.00 4.28
N VAL A 45 -11.89 1.79 3.22
CA VAL A 45 -10.72 2.61 2.90
C VAL A 45 -11.15 4.07 2.67
N LEU A 46 -12.22 4.28 1.91
CA LEU A 46 -12.72 5.63 1.63
C LEU A 46 -13.21 6.32 2.91
N LYS A 47 -13.86 5.58 3.82
CA LYS A 47 -14.26 6.12 5.12
C LYS A 47 -13.06 6.50 5.96
N ARG A 48 -12.00 5.67 5.95
CA ARG A 48 -10.75 6.01 6.66
C ARG A 48 -10.15 7.30 6.13
N GLU A 49 -10.15 7.50 4.82
CA GLU A 49 -9.61 8.72 4.21
C GLU A 49 -10.39 9.96 4.61
N MET A 50 -11.68 9.84 4.87
CA MET A 50 -12.50 10.95 5.33
C MET A 50 -12.26 11.31 6.81
N MET A 51 -11.63 10.43 7.58
CA MET A 51 -11.39 10.63 9.01
C MET A 51 -10.14 11.45 9.33
N GLY A 52 -9.29 11.67 8.34
CA GLY A 52 -8.06 12.44 8.55
C GLY A 52 -6.96 12.05 7.59
N SER A 53 -5.83 12.72 7.73
CA SER A 53 -4.69 12.56 6.84
C SER A 53 -4.05 11.18 6.96
N THR A 54 -3.67 10.62 5.83
CA THR A 54 -2.95 9.33 5.74
C THR A 54 -1.57 9.49 5.10
N GLU A 55 -1.16 10.71 4.78
CA GLU A 55 0.21 10.99 4.33
C GLU A 55 1.14 10.87 5.54
N VAL A 56 2.25 10.16 5.33
CA VAL A 56 3.24 9.94 6.39
C VAL A 56 4.57 10.64 6.11
N GLY A 57 4.57 11.55 5.13
CA GLY A 57 5.78 12.30 4.73
C GLY A 57 6.47 11.67 3.53
N ASN A 58 7.37 12.43 2.92
CA ASN A 58 8.22 11.99 1.80
C ASN A 58 7.43 11.47 0.58
N GLY A 59 6.21 11.97 0.38
CA GLY A 59 5.39 11.53 -0.75
C GLY A 59 4.74 10.17 -0.57
N ILE A 60 4.58 9.72 0.66
CA ILE A 60 4.10 8.38 0.99
C ILE A 60 2.73 8.46 1.68
N VAL A 61 1.83 7.55 1.28
CA VAL A 61 0.53 7.34 1.95
C VAL A 61 0.52 5.95 2.55
N LEU A 62 0.05 5.84 3.79
CA LEU A 62 -0.17 4.57 4.46
C LEU A 62 -1.61 4.57 4.98
N THR A 63 -2.47 3.80 4.34
CA THR A 63 -3.90 3.76 4.66
C THR A 63 -4.40 2.33 4.82
N HIS A 64 -5.62 2.17 5.31
CA HIS A 64 -6.19 0.84 5.56
C HIS A 64 -7.70 0.87 5.46
N GLY A 65 -8.30 -0.33 5.32
CA GLY A 65 -9.75 -0.51 5.44
C GLY A 65 -10.11 -1.08 6.81
N PHE A 66 -11.33 -1.64 6.93
CA PHE A 66 -11.83 -2.22 8.18
C PHE A 66 -11.57 -3.72 8.22
N HIS A 67 -11.24 -4.23 9.43
CA HIS A 67 -10.94 -5.66 9.65
C HIS A 67 -12.04 -6.59 9.16
N GLU A 68 -13.29 -6.20 9.34
CA GLU A 68 -14.46 -7.01 8.98
C GLU A 68 -14.56 -7.31 7.50
N HIS A 69 -13.86 -6.54 6.65
CA HIS A 69 -13.84 -6.74 5.20
C HIS A 69 -12.58 -7.47 4.72
N VAL A 70 -11.74 -7.93 5.65
CA VAL A 70 -10.47 -8.58 5.31
C VAL A 70 -10.58 -10.08 5.55
N LEU A 71 -10.27 -10.87 4.51
CA LEU A 71 -10.28 -12.33 4.55
C LEU A 71 -8.89 -12.88 4.88
N LYS A 72 -7.84 -12.21 4.42
CA LYS A 72 -6.45 -12.57 4.69
C LYS A 72 -5.60 -11.31 4.69
N THR A 73 -4.72 -11.17 5.69
CA THR A 73 -3.82 -10.02 5.78
C THR A 73 -2.94 -9.94 4.55
N GLN A 74 -3.01 -8.80 3.84
CA GLN A 74 -2.21 -8.52 2.66
C GLN A 74 -2.01 -7.01 2.51
N PHE A 75 -0.86 -6.62 1.95
CA PHE A 75 -0.53 -5.23 1.66
C PHE A 75 -0.54 -5.02 0.14
N ALA A 76 -1.02 -3.87 -0.29
CA ALA A 76 -0.98 -3.48 -1.70
C ALA A 76 -0.18 -2.20 -1.83
N PHE A 77 0.58 -2.09 -2.92
CA PHE A 77 1.50 -0.98 -3.14
C PHE A 77 1.27 -0.37 -4.52
N CYS A 78 1.35 0.96 -4.60
CA CYS A 78 1.32 1.65 -5.89
C CYS A 78 2.42 2.70 -5.92
N LYS A 79 3.26 2.65 -6.96
CA LYS A 79 4.20 3.72 -7.28
C LYS A 79 3.64 4.48 -8.48
N CYS A 80 3.51 5.80 -8.35
CA CYS A 80 3.02 6.66 -9.42
C CYS A 80 4.21 7.35 -10.11
N LYS A 81 4.27 7.27 -11.44
CA LYS A 81 5.24 8.04 -12.22
C LYS A 81 4.98 9.53 -12.09
N VAL A 82 3.70 9.91 -12.15
CA VAL A 82 3.27 11.30 -11.98
C VAL A 82 2.69 11.44 -10.59
N PRO A 83 3.28 12.27 -9.71
CA PRO A 83 2.73 12.47 -8.37
C PRO A 83 1.27 12.92 -8.43
N ILE A 84 0.48 12.45 -7.47
CA ILE A 84 -0.94 12.79 -7.39
C ILE A 84 -1.23 13.60 -6.13
N LEU A 85 -2.24 14.45 -6.21
CA LEU A 85 -2.64 15.26 -5.07
C LEU A 85 -3.42 14.40 -4.08
N TRP A 86 -2.94 14.35 -2.84
CA TRP A 86 -3.56 13.60 -1.75
C TRP A 86 -3.87 14.59 -0.64
N ASN A 87 -5.11 15.04 -0.60
CA ASN A 87 -5.52 16.16 0.26
C ASN A 87 -4.74 17.42 -0.11
N LYS A 88 -3.74 17.82 0.68
CA LYS A 88 -2.96 19.04 0.45
C LYS A 88 -1.54 18.80 -0.06
N GLU A 89 -1.14 17.53 -0.19
CA GLU A 89 0.24 17.17 -0.55
C GLU A 89 0.27 16.29 -1.79
N TYR A 90 1.36 16.38 -2.54
CA TYR A 90 1.61 15.47 -3.65
C TYR A 90 2.32 14.24 -3.15
N VAL A 91 1.84 13.07 -3.59
CA VAL A 91 2.38 11.78 -3.20
C VAL A 91 2.63 10.92 -4.44
N ASP A 92 3.54 9.97 -4.33
CA ASP A 92 3.86 9.06 -5.42
C ASP A 92 4.00 7.60 -4.99
N PHE A 93 3.89 7.31 -3.69
CA PHE A 93 3.93 5.93 -3.20
C PHE A 93 2.80 5.69 -2.20
N ILE A 94 1.88 4.82 -2.58
CA ILE A 94 0.67 4.56 -1.80
C ILE A 94 0.68 3.11 -1.32
N VAL A 95 0.48 2.93 -0.02
CA VAL A 95 0.42 1.61 0.62
C VAL A 95 -0.96 1.45 1.24
N VAL A 96 -1.66 0.37 0.85
CA VAL A 96 -2.96 0.02 1.42
C VAL A 96 -2.82 -1.27 2.21
N LEU A 97 -3.19 -1.22 3.48
CA LEU A 97 -3.10 -2.35 4.39
C LEU A 97 -4.46 -3.01 4.56
N ALA A 98 -4.54 -4.29 4.22
CA ALA A 98 -5.67 -5.15 4.56
C ALA A 98 -5.21 -6.06 5.69
N ILE A 99 -5.72 -5.82 6.91
CA ILE A 99 -5.24 -6.49 8.12
C ILE A 99 -6.41 -7.20 8.79
N GLU A 100 -6.28 -8.52 8.98
CA GLU A 100 -7.25 -9.30 9.75
C GLU A 100 -7.22 -8.86 11.22
N LYS A 101 -8.36 -8.97 11.90
CA LYS A 101 -8.45 -8.59 13.32
C LYS A 101 -7.42 -9.31 14.18
N LYS A 102 -7.16 -10.58 13.91
CA LYS A 102 -6.17 -11.39 14.64
C LYS A 102 -4.74 -10.84 14.51
N ASP A 103 -4.44 -10.13 13.42
CA ASP A 103 -3.12 -9.59 13.13
C ASP A 103 -2.97 -8.11 13.54
N ALA A 104 -4.04 -7.47 13.94
CA ALA A 104 -4.07 -6.01 14.20
C ALA A 104 -3.09 -5.58 15.31
N LYS A 105 -2.77 -6.48 16.24
CA LYS A 105 -1.84 -6.21 17.35
C LYS A 105 -0.44 -6.75 17.10
N ASP A 106 -0.21 -7.39 15.95
CA ASP A 106 1.08 -7.99 15.65
C ASP A 106 1.99 -6.98 14.94
N VAL A 107 2.68 -6.18 15.75
CA VAL A 107 3.59 -5.15 15.25
C VAL A 107 4.78 -5.75 14.51
N MET A 108 5.13 -7.01 14.76
CA MET A 108 6.25 -7.66 14.08
C MET A 108 6.00 -7.83 12.59
N LYS A 109 4.76 -8.06 12.18
CA LYS A 109 4.41 -8.19 10.76
C LYS A 109 4.60 -6.90 10.00
N MET A 110 4.61 -5.76 10.68
CA MET A 110 4.69 -4.45 10.07
C MET A 110 6.02 -3.75 10.30
N SER A 111 6.88 -4.29 11.17
CA SER A 111 8.13 -3.62 11.52
C SER A 111 9.03 -3.35 10.31
N TRP A 112 9.14 -4.30 9.40
CA TRP A 112 9.96 -4.11 8.19
C TRP A 112 9.40 -3.00 7.31
N LEU A 113 8.06 -2.90 7.23
CA LEU A 113 7.39 -1.88 6.43
C LEU A 113 7.71 -0.49 6.95
N TYR A 114 7.57 -0.27 8.26
CA TYR A 114 7.89 1.02 8.86
C TYR A 114 9.36 1.37 8.68
N LYS A 115 10.27 0.42 8.88
CA LYS A 115 11.71 0.64 8.68
C LYS A 115 12.00 1.06 7.24
N MET A 116 11.36 0.40 6.27
CA MET A 116 11.51 0.72 4.86
C MET A 116 11.00 2.12 4.54
N LEU A 117 9.82 2.46 5.04
CA LEU A 117 9.18 3.75 4.72
C LEU A 117 9.94 4.96 5.28
N VAL A 118 10.71 4.78 6.36
CA VAL A 118 11.53 5.86 6.93
C VAL A 118 12.96 5.84 6.42
N ASP A 119 13.35 4.84 5.66
CA ASP A 119 14.70 4.73 5.10
C ASP A 119 14.75 5.47 3.77
N LYS A 120 15.34 6.67 3.79
CA LYS A 120 15.42 7.51 2.59
C LYS A 120 16.10 6.81 1.43
N LYS A 121 17.12 6.01 1.70
CA LYS A 121 17.86 5.29 0.65
C LYS A 121 16.95 4.31 -0.09
N VAL A 122 16.12 3.56 0.65
CA VAL A 122 15.17 2.61 0.08
C VAL A 122 14.09 3.34 -0.71
N ILE A 123 13.55 4.41 -0.16
CA ILE A 123 12.52 5.20 -0.83
C ILE A 123 13.07 5.84 -2.10
N ASP A 124 14.32 6.30 -2.11
CA ASP A 124 14.96 6.81 -3.32
C ASP A 124 15.11 5.72 -4.38
N GLU A 125 15.42 4.47 -3.98
CA GLU A 125 15.47 3.34 -4.91
C GLU A 125 14.09 3.07 -5.53
N ILE A 126 13.04 3.06 -4.70
CA ILE A 126 11.66 2.85 -5.17
C ILE A 126 11.25 3.98 -6.13
N SER A 127 11.67 5.22 -5.84
CA SER A 127 11.32 6.37 -6.69
C SER A 127 11.88 6.26 -8.11
N LYS A 128 12.93 5.45 -8.29
CA LYS A 128 13.56 5.22 -9.61
C LYS A 128 12.98 4.02 -10.35
N CYS A 129 12.10 3.24 -9.72
CA CYS A 129 11.47 2.08 -10.36
C CYS A 129 10.48 2.54 -11.43
N GLU A 130 10.44 1.81 -12.54
CA GLU A 130 9.54 2.08 -13.66
C GLU A 130 8.72 0.85 -14.05
N ASP A 131 8.70 -0.19 -13.21
CA ASP A 131 7.87 -1.36 -13.41
C ASP A 131 7.61 -2.08 -12.08
N GLU A 132 6.63 -2.99 -12.11
CA GLU A 132 6.22 -3.74 -10.93
C GLU A 132 7.32 -4.69 -10.45
N LYS A 133 8.07 -5.27 -11.36
CA LYS A 133 9.12 -6.23 -11.02
C LYS A 133 10.20 -5.61 -10.15
N SER A 134 10.69 -4.42 -10.53
CA SER A 134 11.71 -3.71 -9.75
C SER A 134 11.22 -3.39 -8.35
N ILE A 135 9.97 -2.94 -8.24
CA ILE A 135 9.36 -2.63 -6.95
C ILE A 135 9.27 -3.90 -6.11
N TYR A 136 8.78 -4.98 -6.69
CA TYR A 136 8.65 -6.26 -6.01
C TYR A 136 9.98 -6.76 -5.46
N GLU A 137 11.07 -6.63 -6.23
CA GLU A 137 12.40 -7.03 -5.81
C GLU A 137 12.88 -6.23 -4.59
N ILE A 138 12.65 -4.93 -4.57
CA ILE A 138 13.02 -4.08 -3.42
C ILE A 138 12.20 -4.47 -2.20
N LEU A 139 10.88 -4.62 -2.34
CA LEU A 139 10.00 -4.99 -1.23
C LEU A 139 10.38 -6.36 -0.66
N THR A 140 10.70 -7.31 -1.53
CA THR A 140 11.12 -8.65 -1.12
C THR A 140 12.43 -8.59 -0.33
N ARG A 141 13.41 -7.84 -0.84
CA ARG A 141 14.69 -7.65 -0.15
C ARG A 141 14.49 -7.05 1.25
N GLU A 142 13.70 -5.98 1.36
CA GLU A 142 13.49 -5.30 2.63
C GLU A 142 12.68 -6.13 3.62
N SER A 143 11.74 -6.95 3.13
CA SER A 143 10.94 -7.81 3.99
C SER A 143 11.73 -8.94 4.66
N HIS A 144 12.93 -9.22 4.16
CA HIS A 144 13.82 -10.26 4.69
C HIS A 144 14.85 -9.72 5.69
N LYS A 145 14.88 -8.43 5.93
CA LYS A 145 15.82 -7.81 6.87
C LYS A 145 15.35 -7.86 8.32
#